data_b4030d12814c6b5162c748374d6a79a2
#
_entry.id   b4030d12814c6b5162c748374d6a79a2
#
_cell.length_a   1.000
_cell.length_b   1.000
_cell.length_c   1.000
_cell.angle_alpha   90.00
_cell.angle_beta   90.00
_cell.angle_gamma   90.00
#
_symmetry.space_group_name_H-M   'P 1'
#
loop_
_entity.id
_entity.type
_entity.pdbx_description
1 polymer ?
#
loop_
_entity_poly.entity_id
_entity_poly.type
_entity_poly.pdbx_seq_one_letter_code
_entity_poly.pdbx_strand_id
1 'polypeptide(L)'
;MLDEFTTAEASDVPAPRKHRTRRIIASVVSILLVLAVGTGAAYLAFLNHTVTTNVKHEALLPTPTAGESVPAKDPAAKDAQNILLIGSDSRGNVANGRSDVIVLMHISSDRKKVYLVHFPRDMYVDVPGRGKDKINAAYAYGGPQLLARTLQNLVDVPLDHVAVIGFDGFKAMTDAVGGVDVYAEEASTEPGSGAVRVGVNHLNGEGALAFVRERHQLTEGDISRGRRQQAFIKALMLKTLSRQTLTNPVRFADFVDAGTRNLTVDNAFSVADMRSQALAMRDLRSKDIVFITAPITGFGTSPQGASIDIVDDALMARLSFALRSDDMSGIALGHQIP
;
A
#
# COMPACT_ATOMS: atom_id res chain seq x y z
N MET A 1 91.94 50.04 -7.85
CA MET A 1 91.52 51.00 -6.81
C MET A 1 90.01 50.94 -6.75
N LEU A 2 89.55 50.41 -5.67
CA LEU A 2 88.19 50.36 -5.14
C LEU A 2 87.11 49.59 -5.94
N ASP A 3 86.92 48.40 -5.48
CA ASP A 3 85.71 47.53 -5.70
C ASP A 3 84.54 48.15 -4.98
N GLU A 4 83.40 48.27 -5.68
CA GLU A 4 82.07 48.50 -5.10
C GLU A 4 81.26 47.21 -5.17
N PHE A 5 81.18 46.56 -4.02
CA PHE A 5 80.30 45.39 -3.87
C PHE A 5 78.86 45.87 -3.77
N THR A 6 78.07 45.59 -4.82
CA THR A 6 76.63 45.77 -4.78
C THR A 6 76.00 44.49 -4.17
N THR A 7 75.58 44.58 -2.92
CA THR A 7 74.79 43.59 -2.27
C THR A 7 73.39 43.58 -2.87
N ALA A 8 73.04 42.52 -3.57
CA ALA A 8 71.69 42.30 -4.05
C ALA A 8 70.75 41.90 -2.86
N GLU A 9 69.79 42.75 -2.57
CA GLU A 9 68.67 42.42 -1.65
C GLU A 9 67.86 41.29 -2.25
N ALA A 10 67.79 40.15 -1.52
CA ALA A 10 66.91 39.09 -1.82
C ALA A 10 65.45 39.51 -1.54
N SER A 11 64.70 39.73 -2.59
CA SER A 11 63.26 39.99 -2.47
C SER A 11 62.53 38.74 -1.92
N ASP A 12 62.02 38.87 -0.72
CA ASP A 12 61.20 37.89 -0.01
C ASP A 12 59.82 37.74 -0.78
N VAL A 13 59.71 36.75 -1.66
CA VAL A 13 58.50 36.45 -2.38
C VAL A 13 57.58 35.62 -1.47
N PRO A 14 56.44 36.13 -1.01
CA PRO A 14 55.58 35.39 -0.10
C PRO A 14 55.04 34.16 -0.78
N ALA A 15 55.28 32.99 -0.17
CA ALA A 15 54.82 31.70 -0.64
C ALA A 15 53.28 31.64 -0.83
N PRO A 16 52.79 30.99 -1.89
CA PRO A 16 51.38 31.06 -2.27
C PRO A 16 50.46 30.46 -1.22
N ARG A 17 49.49 31.27 -0.72
CA ARG A 17 48.48 30.96 0.29
C ARG A 17 47.46 29.86 -0.13
N LYS A 18 47.66 29.13 -1.23
CA LYS A 18 46.76 28.15 -1.82
C LYS A 18 46.39 26.95 -0.91
N HIS A 19 47.26 26.55 -0.01
CA HIS A 19 47.01 25.42 0.89
C HIS A 19 46.05 25.76 2.04
N ARG A 20 46.00 26.96 2.52
CA ARG A 20 45.11 27.39 3.62
C ARG A 20 43.65 27.46 3.14
N THR A 21 43.42 28.02 1.95
CA THR A 21 42.09 28.10 1.33
C THR A 21 41.53 26.71 1.02
N ARG A 22 42.34 25.79 0.48
CA ARG A 22 41.92 24.40 0.23
C ARG A 22 41.56 23.68 1.52
N ARG A 23 42.28 23.87 2.61
CA ARG A 23 41.94 23.27 3.92
C ARG A 23 40.65 23.84 4.49
N ILE A 24 40.41 25.14 4.38
CA ILE A 24 39.14 25.76 4.80
C ILE A 24 37.96 25.22 3.99
N ILE A 25 38.07 25.15 2.67
CA ILE A 25 37.05 24.60 1.81
C ILE A 25 36.78 23.13 2.17
N ALA A 26 37.84 22.33 2.34
CA ALA A 26 37.67 20.92 2.74
C ALA A 26 36.99 20.78 4.11
N SER A 27 37.36 21.63 5.09
CA SER A 27 36.70 21.63 6.40
C SER A 27 35.19 22.02 6.31
N VAL A 28 34.87 23.06 5.54
CA VAL A 28 33.47 23.49 5.32
C VAL A 28 32.68 22.41 4.64
N VAL A 29 33.23 21.79 3.59
CA VAL A 29 32.56 20.64 2.90
C VAL A 29 32.37 19.47 3.85
N SER A 30 33.36 19.14 4.68
CA SER A 30 33.24 18.06 5.67
C SER A 30 32.16 18.35 6.72
N ILE A 31 32.10 19.60 7.23
CA ILE A 31 31.07 20.03 8.18
C ILE A 31 29.66 19.94 7.53
N LEU A 32 29.51 20.42 6.29
CA LEU A 32 28.25 20.34 5.56
C LEU A 32 27.83 18.89 5.31
N LEU A 33 28.77 18.01 5.02
CA LEU A 33 28.54 16.58 4.82
C LEU A 33 28.09 15.90 6.12
N VAL A 34 28.75 16.21 7.25
CA VAL A 34 28.38 15.72 8.58
C VAL A 34 26.98 16.21 8.97
N LEU A 35 26.68 17.48 8.73
CA LEU A 35 25.35 18.05 8.98
C LEU A 35 24.29 17.39 8.12
N ALA A 36 24.55 17.17 6.84
CA ALA A 36 23.61 16.49 5.93
C ALA A 36 23.35 15.05 6.35
N VAL A 37 24.41 14.30 6.70
CA VAL A 37 24.27 12.92 7.20
C VAL A 37 23.55 12.89 8.54
N GLY A 38 23.91 13.81 9.47
CA GLY A 38 23.25 13.91 10.77
C GLY A 38 21.76 14.24 10.66
N THR A 39 21.41 15.19 9.80
CA THR A 39 20.00 15.56 9.55
C THR A 39 19.24 14.41 8.91
N GLY A 40 19.84 13.71 7.93
CA GLY A 40 19.25 12.54 7.32
C GLY A 40 19.01 11.40 8.32
N ALA A 41 20.00 11.12 9.18
CA ALA A 41 19.87 10.11 10.23
C ALA A 41 18.77 10.47 11.25
N ALA A 42 18.72 11.74 11.69
CA ALA A 42 17.68 12.23 12.60
C ALA A 42 16.27 12.12 11.96
N TYR A 43 16.13 12.45 10.68
CA TYR A 43 14.88 12.31 9.96
C TYR A 43 14.44 10.85 9.86
N LEU A 44 15.34 9.93 9.52
CA LEU A 44 15.04 8.49 9.48
C LEU A 44 14.68 7.94 10.87
N ALA A 45 15.33 8.40 11.93
CA ALA A 45 15.00 8.05 13.30
C ALA A 45 13.60 8.57 13.69
N PHE A 46 13.26 9.79 13.29
CA PHE A 46 11.93 10.37 13.47
C PHE A 46 10.85 9.53 12.75
N LEU A 47 11.03 9.18 11.48
CA LEU A 47 10.08 8.35 10.74
C LEU A 47 9.93 6.96 11.39
N ASN A 48 11.05 6.35 11.79
CA ASN A 48 11.00 5.06 12.46
C ASN A 48 10.24 5.14 13.80
N HIS A 49 10.47 6.20 14.58
CA HIS A 49 9.74 6.43 15.83
C HIS A 49 8.25 6.60 15.57
N THR A 50 7.86 7.43 14.58
CA THR A 50 6.46 7.64 14.19
C THR A 50 5.78 6.32 13.85
N VAL A 51 6.37 5.50 12.98
CA VAL A 51 5.80 4.20 12.60
C VAL A 51 5.69 3.27 13.82
N THR A 52 6.76 3.15 14.61
CA THR A 52 6.79 2.26 15.79
C THR A 52 5.76 2.66 16.85
N THR A 53 5.48 3.96 16.99
CA THR A 53 4.54 4.46 18.00
C THR A 53 3.08 4.34 17.53
N ASN A 54 2.83 4.54 16.24
CA ASN A 54 1.49 4.65 15.68
C ASN A 54 0.89 3.29 15.29
N VAL A 55 1.70 2.40 14.69
CA VAL A 55 1.20 1.12 14.18
C VAL A 55 0.79 0.20 15.32
N LYS A 56 -0.44 -0.27 15.26
CA LYS A 56 -0.95 -1.26 16.21
C LYS A 56 -0.65 -2.67 15.69
N HIS A 57 -0.19 -3.52 16.57
CA HIS A 57 0.05 -4.93 16.28
C HIS A 57 -0.98 -5.79 17.02
N GLU A 58 -1.69 -6.62 16.25
CA GLU A 58 -2.72 -7.53 16.79
C GLU A 58 -2.58 -8.91 16.14
N ALA A 59 -3.20 -9.93 16.73
CA ALA A 59 -3.25 -11.27 16.15
C ALA A 59 -4.27 -11.30 15.00
N LEU A 60 -3.88 -10.90 13.78
CA LEU A 60 -4.76 -10.82 12.62
C LEU A 60 -4.66 -12.03 11.68
N LEU A 61 -3.52 -12.73 11.68
CA LEU A 61 -3.34 -13.95 10.90
C LEU A 61 -4.19 -15.09 11.48
N PRO A 62 -4.72 -15.98 10.61
CA PRO A 62 -5.46 -17.14 11.07
C PRO A 62 -4.56 -18.08 11.86
N THR A 63 -5.02 -18.49 13.04
CA THR A 63 -4.33 -19.53 13.82
C THR A 63 -4.73 -20.90 13.24
N PRO A 64 -3.78 -21.74 12.81
CA PRO A 64 -4.13 -23.08 12.32
C PRO A 64 -4.91 -23.87 13.37
N THR A 65 -6.02 -24.47 12.98
CA THR A 65 -6.77 -25.39 13.84
C THR A 65 -6.17 -26.79 13.72
N ALA A 66 -6.28 -27.60 14.75
CA ALA A 66 -5.77 -28.98 14.73
C ALA A 66 -6.38 -29.75 13.54
N GLY A 67 -5.53 -30.22 12.61
CA GLY A 67 -5.93 -30.93 11.39
C GLY A 67 -6.10 -30.03 10.14
N GLU A 68 -6.01 -28.72 10.24
CA GLU A 68 -5.93 -27.83 9.08
C GLU A 68 -4.49 -27.74 8.55
N SER A 69 -4.31 -28.00 7.25
CA SER A 69 -3.05 -27.70 6.57
C SER A 69 -3.06 -26.24 6.10
N VAL A 70 -2.05 -25.47 6.47
CA VAL A 70 -1.83 -24.15 5.86
C VAL A 70 -1.37 -24.40 4.40
N PRO A 71 -1.98 -23.74 3.39
CA PRO A 71 -1.50 -23.83 2.02
C PRO A 71 -0.01 -23.51 1.93
N ALA A 72 0.72 -24.20 1.06
CA ALA A 72 2.14 -23.95 0.88
C ALA A 72 2.41 -23.20 -0.43
N LYS A 73 3.38 -22.30 -0.42
CA LYS A 73 3.91 -21.70 -1.65
C LYS A 73 4.76 -22.71 -2.41
N ASP A 74 4.76 -22.61 -3.73
CA ASP A 74 5.73 -23.34 -4.53
C ASP A 74 7.15 -22.87 -4.18
N PRO A 75 8.16 -23.77 -4.19
CA PRO A 75 9.52 -23.39 -3.86
C PRO A 75 10.08 -22.23 -4.71
N ALA A 76 9.65 -22.11 -5.97
CA ALA A 76 10.02 -21.01 -6.85
C ALA A 76 9.40 -19.66 -6.42
N ALA A 77 8.24 -19.68 -5.77
CA ALA A 77 7.50 -18.54 -5.30
C ALA A 77 7.72 -18.21 -3.80
N LYS A 78 8.70 -18.84 -3.16
CA LYS A 78 8.95 -18.71 -1.72
C LYS A 78 9.12 -17.26 -1.25
N ASP A 79 9.72 -16.41 -2.09
CA ASP A 79 10.00 -15.01 -1.80
C ASP A 79 8.85 -14.07 -2.19
N ALA A 80 7.82 -14.56 -2.92
CA ALA A 80 6.60 -13.80 -3.18
C ALA A 80 5.84 -13.56 -1.87
N GLN A 81 5.10 -12.45 -1.79
CA GLN A 81 4.36 -12.11 -0.57
C GLN A 81 2.89 -11.85 -0.85
N ASN A 82 2.05 -12.40 0.00
CA ASN A 82 0.60 -12.26 -0.02
C ASN A 82 0.16 -11.50 1.22
N ILE A 83 -0.25 -10.24 1.05
CA ILE A 83 -0.67 -9.36 2.15
C ILE A 83 -2.16 -9.05 1.97
N LEU A 84 -2.97 -9.42 2.95
CA LEU A 84 -4.38 -9.07 2.95
C LEU A 84 -4.57 -7.65 3.47
N LEU A 85 -5.11 -6.78 2.62
CA LEU A 85 -5.48 -5.42 2.95
C LEU A 85 -6.99 -5.34 3.19
N ILE A 86 -7.38 -4.88 4.37
CA ILE A 86 -8.78 -4.76 4.78
C ILE A 86 -9.11 -3.29 5.05
N GLY A 87 -10.08 -2.75 4.33
CA GLY A 87 -10.70 -1.47 4.66
C GLY A 87 -11.92 -1.69 5.55
N SER A 88 -11.91 -1.13 6.75
CA SER A 88 -12.98 -1.32 7.73
C SER A 88 -13.57 0.00 8.22
N ASP A 89 -14.87 -0.01 8.49
CA ASP A 89 -15.60 1.10 9.14
C ASP A 89 -15.50 1.05 10.68
N SER A 90 -14.73 0.11 11.23
CA SER A 90 -14.56 -0.05 12.68
C SER A 90 -13.88 1.17 13.32
N ARG A 91 -14.56 1.78 14.30
CA ARG A 91 -14.02 2.88 15.09
C ARG A 91 -13.33 2.33 16.34
N GLY A 92 -12.00 2.24 16.29
CA GLY A 92 -11.17 1.94 17.47
C GLY A 92 -11.03 0.47 17.86
N ASN A 93 -11.86 -0.46 17.36
CA ASN A 93 -11.73 -1.89 17.57
C ASN A 93 -11.94 -2.63 16.26
N VAL A 94 -10.90 -3.26 15.74
CA VAL A 94 -10.94 -4.01 14.46
C VAL A 94 -11.86 -5.24 14.50
N ALA A 95 -12.21 -5.73 15.69
CA ALA A 95 -13.08 -6.90 15.85
C ALA A 95 -14.57 -6.62 15.58
N ASN A 96 -15.00 -5.34 15.61
CA ASN A 96 -16.40 -4.94 15.45
C ASN A 96 -16.55 -3.97 14.29
N GLY A 97 -16.97 -4.46 13.13
CA GLY A 97 -17.18 -3.61 11.96
C GLY A 97 -17.56 -4.45 10.74
N ARG A 98 -17.65 -3.79 9.59
CA ARG A 98 -17.79 -4.44 8.29
C ARG A 98 -16.55 -4.14 7.46
N SER A 99 -16.08 -5.14 6.72
CA SER A 99 -15.08 -4.90 5.70
C SER A 99 -15.78 -4.54 4.39
N ASP A 100 -15.57 -3.32 3.94
CA ASP A 100 -16.09 -2.86 2.64
C ASP A 100 -15.05 -3.01 1.53
N VAL A 101 -13.76 -3.14 1.89
CA VAL A 101 -12.65 -3.34 0.97
C VAL A 101 -11.85 -4.57 1.39
N ILE A 102 -11.74 -5.53 0.48
CA ILE A 102 -10.97 -6.77 0.67
C ILE A 102 -10.04 -6.90 -0.54
N VAL A 103 -8.75 -6.69 -0.33
CA VAL A 103 -7.74 -6.74 -1.40
C VAL A 103 -6.60 -7.63 -0.97
N LEU A 104 -6.27 -8.63 -1.78
CA LEU A 104 -5.03 -9.39 -1.64
C LEU A 104 -3.95 -8.71 -2.48
N MET A 105 -2.94 -8.18 -1.82
CA MET A 105 -1.75 -7.64 -2.47
C MET A 105 -0.73 -8.77 -2.61
N HIS A 106 -0.50 -9.20 -3.84
CA HIS A 106 0.55 -10.15 -4.17
C HIS A 106 1.75 -9.39 -4.73
N ILE A 107 2.89 -9.51 -4.06
CA ILE A 107 4.17 -8.91 -4.45
C ILE A 107 5.03 -10.02 -5.04
N SER A 108 5.41 -9.89 -6.32
CA SER A 108 6.23 -10.90 -6.99
C SER A 108 7.58 -11.12 -6.29
N SER A 109 8.13 -12.31 -6.38
CA SER A 109 9.42 -12.71 -5.77
C SER A 109 10.57 -11.78 -6.18
N ASP A 110 10.56 -11.27 -7.42
CA ASP A 110 11.56 -10.34 -7.93
C ASP A 110 11.29 -8.86 -7.60
N ARG A 111 10.20 -8.57 -6.88
CA ARG A 111 9.76 -7.22 -6.48
C ARG A 111 9.48 -6.25 -7.63
N LYS A 112 9.32 -6.75 -8.86
CA LYS A 112 9.09 -5.91 -10.05
C LYS A 112 7.62 -5.67 -10.35
N LYS A 113 6.72 -6.46 -9.77
CA LYS A 113 5.29 -6.32 -9.96
C LYS A 113 4.51 -6.46 -8.65
N VAL A 114 3.42 -5.75 -8.59
CA VAL A 114 2.40 -5.88 -7.53
C VAL A 114 1.05 -6.14 -8.18
N TYR A 115 0.40 -7.19 -7.76
CA TYR A 115 -0.96 -7.53 -8.18
C TYR A 115 -1.91 -7.26 -7.02
N LEU A 116 -2.93 -6.44 -7.27
CA LEU A 116 -3.97 -6.10 -6.30
C LEU A 116 -5.25 -6.82 -6.71
N VAL A 117 -5.53 -7.92 -6.07
CA VAL A 117 -6.72 -8.74 -6.32
C VAL A 117 -7.83 -8.28 -5.38
N HIS A 118 -8.82 -7.60 -5.92
CA HIS A 118 -10.01 -7.16 -5.20
C HIS A 118 -11.03 -8.30 -5.13
N PHE A 119 -11.52 -8.58 -3.93
CA PHE A 119 -12.60 -9.53 -3.68
C PHE A 119 -13.88 -8.75 -3.40
N PRO A 120 -14.90 -8.82 -4.28
CA PRO A 120 -16.20 -8.23 -4.03
C PRO A 120 -16.76 -8.71 -2.68
N ARG A 121 -17.23 -7.78 -1.85
CA ARG A 121 -17.68 -8.10 -0.49
C ARG A 121 -18.86 -9.06 -0.41
N ASP A 122 -19.66 -9.12 -1.48
CA ASP A 122 -20.86 -9.94 -1.58
C ASP A 122 -20.59 -11.32 -2.23
N MET A 123 -19.30 -11.68 -2.49
CA MET A 123 -18.91 -13.02 -2.96
C MET A 123 -19.42 -14.09 -2.00
N TYR A 124 -20.12 -15.09 -2.54
CA TYR A 124 -20.73 -16.18 -1.77
C TYR A 124 -19.76 -17.34 -1.64
N VAL A 125 -19.16 -17.48 -0.47
CA VAL A 125 -18.03 -18.38 -0.20
C VAL A 125 -18.26 -19.21 1.06
N ASP A 126 -17.50 -20.29 1.23
CA ASP A 126 -17.51 -21.06 2.46
C ASP A 126 -16.76 -20.29 3.57
N VAL A 127 -17.50 -19.93 4.63
CA VAL A 127 -16.95 -19.30 5.83
C VAL A 127 -16.71 -20.38 6.88
N PRO A 128 -15.46 -20.62 7.32
CA PRO A 128 -15.14 -21.68 8.26
C PRO A 128 -15.98 -21.63 9.55
N GLY A 129 -16.65 -22.76 9.85
CA GLY A 129 -17.53 -22.88 11.01
C GLY A 129 -18.90 -22.20 10.88
N ARG A 130 -19.24 -21.64 9.71
CA ARG A 130 -20.49 -20.91 9.47
C ARG A 130 -21.24 -21.37 8.22
N GLY A 131 -20.60 -22.15 7.33
CA GLY A 131 -21.14 -22.52 6.04
C GLY A 131 -21.04 -21.40 5.01
N LYS A 132 -21.81 -21.47 3.92
CA LYS A 132 -21.75 -20.47 2.85
C LYS A 132 -22.41 -19.16 3.24
N ASP A 133 -21.68 -18.07 3.09
CA ASP A 133 -22.18 -16.70 3.28
C ASP A 133 -21.35 -15.71 2.43
N LYS A 134 -21.72 -14.42 2.45
CA LYS A 134 -20.93 -13.35 1.85
C LYS A 134 -19.57 -13.25 2.52
N ILE A 135 -18.50 -13.04 1.74
CA ILE A 135 -17.14 -12.98 2.28
C ILE A 135 -16.97 -11.90 3.38
N ASN A 136 -17.68 -10.77 3.27
CA ASN A 136 -17.64 -9.72 4.29
C ASN A 136 -18.32 -10.13 5.62
N ALA A 137 -19.22 -11.11 5.58
CA ALA A 137 -19.84 -11.67 6.80
C ALA A 137 -18.81 -12.38 7.68
N ALA A 138 -17.76 -12.96 7.09
CA ALA A 138 -16.65 -13.53 7.86
C ALA A 138 -16.01 -12.50 8.79
N TYR A 139 -15.83 -11.25 8.32
CA TYR A 139 -15.33 -10.18 9.17
C TYR A 139 -16.29 -9.84 10.32
N ALA A 140 -17.58 -9.78 10.03
CA ALA A 140 -18.60 -9.49 11.06
C ALA A 140 -18.71 -10.62 12.11
N TYR A 141 -18.46 -11.88 11.73
CA TYR A 141 -18.56 -13.04 12.63
C TYR A 141 -17.32 -13.28 13.48
N GLY A 142 -16.13 -13.03 12.94
CA GLY A 142 -14.89 -13.39 13.61
C GLY A 142 -13.72 -12.44 13.29
N GLY A 143 -14.03 -11.21 12.89
CA GLY A 143 -13.04 -10.17 12.64
C GLY A 143 -12.06 -10.48 11.50
N PRO A 144 -10.91 -9.80 11.52
CA PRO A 144 -9.89 -9.98 10.49
C PRO A 144 -9.38 -11.42 10.38
N GLN A 145 -9.29 -12.15 11.47
CA GLN A 145 -8.78 -13.54 11.49
C GLN A 145 -9.68 -14.49 10.70
N LEU A 146 -11.01 -14.40 10.90
CA LEU A 146 -11.93 -15.28 10.17
C LEU A 146 -12.02 -14.90 8.70
N LEU A 147 -11.97 -13.59 8.38
CA LEU A 147 -11.89 -13.14 7.00
C LEU A 147 -10.60 -13.62 6.33
N ALA A 148 -9.45 -13.49 7.00
CA ALA A 148 -8.15 -13.95 6.50
C ALA A 148 -8.16 -15.47 6.24
N ARG A 149 -8.72 -16.27 7.16
CA ARG A 149 -8.91 -17.71 6.98
C ARG A 149 -9.81 -18.02 5.80
N THR A 150 -10.95 -17.33 5.71
CA THR A 150 -11.91 -17.51 4.60
C THR A 150 -11.24 -17.24 3.25
N LEU A 151 -10.49 -16.15 3.16
CA LEU A 151 -9.76 -15.80 1.95
C LEU A 151 -8.64 -16.80 1.65
N GLN A 152 -7.85 -17.18 2.63
CA GLN A 152 -6.77 -18.15 2.47
C GLN A 152 -7.31 -19.50 1.94
N ASN A 153 -8.44 -19.95 2.43
CA ASN A 153 -9.09 -21.17 1.94
C ASN A 153 -9.65 -21.00 0.52
N LEU A 154 -10.20 -19.82 0.19
CA LEU A 154 -10.76 -19.53 -1.13
C LEU A 154 -9.66 -19.51 -2.22
N VAL A 155 -8.52 -18.88 -1.93
CA VAL A 155 -7.44 -18.73 -2.92
C VAL A 155 -6.35 -19.80 -2.81
N ASP A 156 -6.42 -20.68 -1.81
CA ASP A 156 -5.47 -21.78 -1.55
C ASP A 156 -3.99 -21.31 -1.58
N VAL A 157 -3.72 -20.14 -0.97
CA VAL A 157 -2.35 -19.62 -0.78
C VAL A 157 -2.18 -19.11 0.64
N PRO A 158 -0.97 -19.22 1.23
CA PRO A 158 -0.72 -18.67 2.55
C PRO A 158 -0.72 -17.14 2.51
N LEU A 159 -1.29 -16.53 3.55
CA LEU A 159 -1.14 -15.11 3.80
C LEU A 159 0.11 -14.86 4.65
N ASP A 160 0.99 -14.00 4.17
CA ASP A 160 2.20 -13.60 4.91
C ASP A 160 1.87 -12.56 5.97
N HIS A 161 0.98 -11.60 5.60
CA HIS A 161 0.58 -10.51 6.48
C HIS A 161 -0.88 -10.12 6.29
N VAL A 162 -1.42 -9.47 7.32
CA VAL A 162 -2.75 -8.84 7.31
C VAL A 162 -2.62 -7.40 7.81
N ALA A 163 -3.20 -6.47 7.08
CA ALA A 163 -3.25 -5.06 7.44
C ALA A 163 -4.69 -4.54 7.37
N VAL A 164 -5.13 -3.88 8.44
CA VAL A 164 -6.46 -3.25 8.54
C VAL A 164 -6.28 -1.75 8.63
N ILE A 165 -7.00 -1.01 7.78
CA ILE A 165 -7.01 0.44 7.80
C ILE A 165 -8.43 0.96 7.98
N GLY A 166 -8.59 1.92 8.90
CA GLY A 166 -9.87 2.60 9.13
C GLY A 166 -10.10 3.76 8.17
N PHE A 167 -11.35 4.18 8.03
CA PHE A 167 -11.73 5.30 7.14
C PHE A 167 -11.06 6.63 7.50
N ASP A 168 -10.80 6.90 8.78
CA ASP A 168 -10.09 8.13 9.19
C ASP A 168 -8.64 8.12 8.71
N GLY A 169 -7.96 6.95 8.73
CA GLY A 169 -6.63 6.80 8.14
C GLY A 169 -6.62 6.97 6.63
N PHE A 170 -7.63 6.42 5.96
CA PHE A 170 -7.83 6.59 4.53
C PHE A 170 -7.94 8.07 4.14
N LYS A 171 -8.80 8.84 4.83
CA LYS A 171 -8.95 10.29 4.60
C LYS A 171 -7.64 11.04 4.86
N ALA A 172 -7.05 10.80 6.03
CA ALA A 172 -5.84 11.49 6.45
C ALA A 172 -4.65 11.23 5.51
N MET A 173 -4.47 9.99 5.02
CA MET A 173 -3.43 9.69 4.01
C MET A 173 -3.66 10.44 2.71
N THR A 174 -4.91 10.51 2.25
CA THR A 174 -5.26 11.23 1.02
C THR A 174 -4.92 12.71 1.13
N ASP A 175 -5.28 13.32 2.26
CA ASP A 175 -5.02 14.74 2.53
C ASP A 175 -3.53 15.04 2.68
N ALA A 176 -2.79 14.14 3.35
CA ALA A 176 -1.34 14.29 3.56
C ALA A 176 -0.53 14.35 2.25
N VAL A 177 -0.95 13.61 1.21
CA VAL A 177 -0.33 13.70 -0.12
C VAL A 177 -0.84 14.88 -0.94
N GLY A 178 -1.78 15.66 -0.41
CA GLY A 178 -2.38 16.81 -1.09
C GLY A 178 -3.50 16.42 -2.06
N GLY A 179 -4.24 15.36 -1.77
CA GLY A 179 -5.28 14.81 -2.62
C GLY A 179 -4.74 13.88 -3.70
N VAL A 180 -5.64 13.16 -4.35
CA VAL A 180 -5.34 12.20 -5.44
C VAL A 180 -6.15 12.51 -6.68
N ASP A 181 -5.57 12.23 -7.84
CA ASP A 181 -6.23 12.33 -9.12
C ASP A 181 -6.71 10.93 -9.53
N VAL A 182 -8.04 10.71 -9.46
CA VAL A 182 -8.66 9.43 -9.78
C VAL A 182 -9.40 9.52 -11.12
N TYR A 183 -9.36 8.43 -11.89
CA TYR A 183 -10.17 8.30 -13.07
C TYR A 183 -11.51 7.66 -12.70
N ALA A 184 -12.62 8.34 -12.99
CA ALA A 184 -13.97 7.84 -12.81
C ALA A 184 -14.56 7.45 -14.18
N GLU A 185 -15.02 6.23 -14.32
CA GLU A 185 -15.70 5.72 -15.51
C GLU A 185 -17.14 6.22 -15.59
N GLU A 186 -17.75 6.45 -14.43
CA GLU A 186 -19.14 6.88 -14.28
C GLU A 186 -19.23 8.12 -13.40
N ALA A 187 -20.13 9.04 -13.77
CA ALA A 187 -20.42 10.22 -12.94
C ALA A 187 -21.28 9.86 -11.71
N SER A 188 -21.18 10.67 -10.65
CA SER A 188 -22.07 10.58 -9.49
C SER A 188 -22.14 11.91 -8.73
N THR A 189 -23.21 12.12 -7.97
CA THR A 189 -23.48 13.35 -7.25
C THR A 189 -23.83 13.09 -5.77
N GLU A 190 -23.12 12.18 -5.13
CA GLU A 190 -23.35 11.87 -3.70
C GLU A 190 -23.24 13.13 -2.82
N PRO A 191 -24.17 13.34 -1.91
CA PRO A 191 -24.10 14.44 -0.95
C PRO A 191 -22.83 14.38 -0.08
N GLY A 192 -22.10 15.50 0.00
CA GLY A 192 -20.87 15.61 0.78
C GLY A 192 -19.57 15.38 0.03
N SER A 193 -19.60 14.77 -1.16
CA SER A 193 -18.38 14.51 -1.96
C SER A 193 -18.16 15.50 -3.09
N GLY A 194 -19.15 16.31 -3.42
CA GLY A 194 -19.18 17.06 -4.67
C GLY A 194 -19.50 16.16 -5.88
N ALA A 195 -19.67 16.77 -7.04
CA ALA A 195 -19.97 16.03 -8.28
C ALA A 195 -18.71 15.35 -8.81
N VAL A 196 -18.73 14.03 -8.91
CA VAL A 196 -17.74 13.24 -9.64
C VAL A 196 -18.14 13.21 -11.11
N ARG A 197 -17.23 13.57 -12.00
CA ARG A 197 -17.44 13.55 -13.47
C ARG A 197 -16.71 12.36 -14.08
N VAL A 198 -17.18 11.90 -15.23
CA VAL A 198 -16.41 10.94 -16.04
C VAL A 198 -15.05 11.55 -16.38
N GLY A 199 -13.98 10.76 -16.24
CA GLY A 199 -12.61 11.20 -16.43
C GLY A 199 -11.87 11.46 -15.11
N VAL A 200 -10.83 12.30 -15.17
CA VAL A 200 -9.97 12.57 -14.01
C VAL A 200 -10.64 13.56 -13.05
N ASN A 201 -10.68 13.21 -11.78
CA ASN A 201 -11.18 14.03 -10.68
C ASN A 201 -10.10 14.16 -9.60
N HIS A 202 -9.86 15.40 -9.13
CA HIS A 202 -9.00 15.63 -7.98
C HIS A 202 -9.82 15.54 -6.70
N LEU A 203 -9.50 14.59 -5.82
CA LEU A 203 -10.25 14.31 -4.60
C LEU A 203 -9.36 14.50 -3.36
N ASN A 204 -9.86 15.23 -2.37
CA ASN A 204 -9.34 15.22 -1.00
C ASN A 204 -9.84 13.98 -0.25
N GLY A 205 -9.47 13.83 1.02
CA GLY A 205 -9.84 12.66 1.82
C GLY A 205 -11.34 12.40 1.94
N GLU A 206 -12.15 13.45 2.11
CA GLU A 206 -13.61 13.34 2.21
C GLU A 206 -14.23 12.94 0.86
N GLY A 207 -13.83 13.63 -0.22
CA GLY A 207 -14.28 13.31 -1.57
C GLY A 207 -13.86 11.91 -2.01
N ALA A 208 -12.65 11.48 -1.64
CA ALA A 208 -12.16 10.14 -1.91
C ALA A 208 -12.95 9.06 -1.16
N LEU A 209 -13.29 9.30 0.12
CA LEU A 209 -14.11 8.37 0.90
C LEU A 209 -15.50 8.21 0.29
N ALA A 210 -16.15 9.31 -0.09
CA ALA A 210 -17.45 9.26 -0.76
C ALA A 210 -17.34 8.56 -2.12
N PHE A 211 -16.29 8.83 -2.92
CA PHE A 211 -16.03 8.19 -4.21
C PHE A 211 -15.95 6.67 -4.11
N VAL A 212 -15.20 6.13 -3.12
CA VAL A 212 -15.02 4.68 -2.97
C VAL A 212 -16.20 3.97 -2.30
N ARG A 213 -17.15 4.72 -1.72
CA ARG A 213 -18.36 4.17 -1.07
C ARG A 213 -19.59 4.21 -1.95
N GLU A 214 -19.59 5.05 -2.99
CA GLU A 214 -20.72 5.20 -3.91
C GLU A 214 -21.01 3.89 -4.64
N ARG A 215 -22.29 3.51 -4.69
CA ARG A 215 -22.80 2.33 -5.41
C ARG A 215 -24.18 2.53 -6.02
N HIS A 216 -24.98 3.44 -5.44
CA HIS A 216 -26.40 3.56 -5.78
C HIS A 216 -26.63 4.25 -7.13
N GLN A 217 -25.74 5.13 -7.52
CA GLN A 217 -25.79 5.85 -8.79
C GLN A 217 -24.94 5.20 -9.89
N LEU A 218 -24.31 4.05 -9.59
CA LEU A 218 -23.44 3.36 -10.53
C LEU A 218 -24.18 2.23 -11.25
N THR A 219 -23.86 2.04 -12.53
CA THR A 219 -24.59 1.13 -13.43
C THR A 219 -24.56 -0.33 -12.94
N GLU A 220 -23.40 -0.80 -12.43
CA GLU A 220 -23.23 -2.18 -11.94
C GLU A 220 -23.08 -2.23 -10.40
N GLY A 221 -23.55 -1.18 -9.70
CA GLY A 221 -23.59 -1.16 -8.24
C GLY A 221 -22.23 -1.48 -7.58
N ASP A 222 -22.16 -2.64 -6.93
CA ASP A 222 -20.98 -3.07 -6.16
C ASP A 222 -19.74 -3.33 -7.04
N ILE A 223 -19.91 -3.77 -8.27
CA ILE A 223 -18.77 -3.96 -9.21
C ILE A 223 -18.18 -2.61 -9.61
N SER A 224 -19.01 -1.65 -10.02
CA SER A 224 -18.55 -0.29 -10.30
C SER A 224 -17.89 0.35 -9.08
N ARG A 225 -18.41 0.10 -7.87
CA ARG A 225 -17.74 0.53 -6.63
C ARG A 225 -16.38 -0.13 -6.47
N GLY A 226 -16.22 -1.42 -6.76
CA GLY A 226 -14.94 -2.11 -6.73
C GLY A 226 -13.92 -1.46 -7.69
N ARG A 227 -14.34 -1.09 -8.92
CA ARG A 227 -13.49 -0.37 -9.87
C ARG A 227 -13.07 1.00 -9.32
N ARG A 228 -13.95 1.73 -8.66
CA ARG A 228 -13.61 2.99 -7.97
C ARG A 228 -12.59 2.81 -6.86
N GLN A 229 -12.73 1.76 -6.05
CA GLN A 229 -11.77 1.41 -5.01
C GLN A 229 -10.39 1.11 -5.61
N GLN A 230 -10.34 0.32 -6.70
CA GLN A 230 -9.11 0.04 -7.42
C GLN A 230 -8.48 1.31 -8.02
N ALA A 231 -9.27 2.16 -8.67
CA ALA A 231 -8.81 3.43 -9.24
C ALA A 231 -8.20 4.34 -8.16
N PHE A 232 -8.86 4.42 -6.98
CA PHE A 232 -8.35 5.18 -5.85
C PHE A 232 -7.03 4.60 -5.32
N ILE A 233 -6.94 3.29 -5.07
CA ILE A 233 -5.71 2.64 -4.57
C ILE A 233 -4.55 2.91 -5.53
N LYS A 234 -4.78 2.76 -6.85
CA LYS A 234 -3.79 3.10 -7.88
C LYS A 234 -3.33 4.56 -7.76
N ALA A 235 -4.29 5.49 -7.72
CA ALA A 235 -3.99 6.92 -7.63
C ALA A 235 -3.18 7.27 -6.36
N LEU A 236 -3.57 6.72 -5.20
CA LEU A 236 -2.86 6.93 -3.94
C LEU A 236 -1.44 6.35 -3.98
N MET A 237 -1.26 5.12 -4.48
CA MET A 237 0.06 4.52 -4.63
C MET A 237 0.96 5.37 -5.54
N LEU A 238 0.47 5.77 -6.71
CA LEU A 238 1.22 6.60 -7.66
C LEU A 238 1.57 7.98 -7.08
N LYS A 239 0.64 8.59 -6.35
CA LYS A 239 0.87 9.88 -5.70
C LYS A 239 1.92 9.77 -4.60
N THR A 240 1.85 8.71 -3.79
CA THR A 240 2.83 8.43 -2.72
C THR A 240 4.22 8.17 -3.29
N LEU A 241 4.32 7.38 -4.37
CA LEU A 241 5.59 7.08 -5.05
C LEU A 241 6.07 8.21 -5.98
N SER A 242 5.31 9.32 -6.09
CA SER A 242 5.72 10.46 -6.93
C SER A 242 6.96 11.16 -6.36
N ARG A 243 7.79 11.73 -7.26
CA ARG A 243 8.92 12.58 -6.83
C ARG A 243 8.47 13.69 -5.88
N GLN A 244 7.32 14.30 -6.15
CA GLN A 244 6.79 15.39 -5.35
C GLN A 244 6.55 15.01 -3.89
N THR A 245 6.12 13.77 -3.62
CA THR A 245 5.93 13.25 -2.26
C THR A 245 7.25 12.79 -1.67
N LEU A 246 8.02 11.97 -2.40
CA LEU A 246 9.24 11.35 -1.88
C LEU A 246 10.37 12.34 -1.61
N THR A 247 10.47 13.45 -2.38
CA THR A 247 11.52 14.48 -2.18
C THR A 247 11.11 15.60 -1.22
N ASN A 248 9.84 15.64 -0.78
CA ASN A 248 9.40 16.58 0.24
C ASN A 248 9.33 15.87 1.61
N PRO A 249 10.31 16.10 2.52
CA PRO A 249 10.39 15.36 3.77
C PRO A 249 9.19 15.63 4.70
N VAL A 250 8.61 16.81 4.67
CA VAL A 250 7.42 17.14 5.48
C VAL A 250 6.21 16.36 4.97
N ARG A 251 5.91 16.44 3.68
CA ARG A 251 4.77 15.73 3.07
C ARG A 251 4.89 14.22 3.24
N PHE A 252 6.10 13.68 3.09
CA PHE A 252 6.32 12.24 3.28
C PHE A 252 6.14 11.84 4.76
N ALA A 253 6.60 12.66 5.71
CA ALA A 253 6.40 12.42 7.13
C ALA A 253 4.90 12.49 7.51
N ASP A 254 4.17 13.48 6.99
CA ASP A 254 2.72 13.62 7.22
C ASP A 254 1.95 12.41 6.67
N PHE A 255 2.33 11.92 5.49
CA PHE A 255 1.74 10.71 4.91
C PHE A 255 2.02 9.47 5.77
N VAL A 256 3.26 9.29 6.22
CA VAL A 256 3.64 8.17 7.10
C VAL A 256 2.88 8.26 8.42
N ASP A 257 2.80 9.43 9.04
CA ASP A 257 2.07 9.64 10.28
C ASP A 257 0.56 9.36 10.11
N ALA A 258 -0.06 9.95 9.08
CA ALA A 258 -1.48 9.75 8.78
C ALA A 258 -1.85 8.28 8.51
N GLY A 259 -1.02 7.60 7.71
CA GLY A 259 -1.22 6.19 7.38
C GLY A 259 -1.07 5.28 8.58
N THR A 260 -0.05 5.51 9.40
CA THR A 260 0.30 4.61 10.50
C THR A 260 -0.59 4.75 11.73
N ARG A 261 -1.15 5.93 12.00
CA ARG A 261 -2.07 6.15 13.15
C ARG A 261 -3.32 5.28 13.14
N ASN A 262 -3.78 4.90 11.96
CA ASN A 262 -5.01 4.14 11.77
C ASN A 262 -4.75 2.77 11.14
N LEU A 263 -3.50 2.31 11.19
CA LEU A 263 -3.06 1.03 10.67
C LEU A 263 -2.90 0.04 11.81
N THR A 264 -3.59 -1.08 11.69
CA THR A 264 -3.36 -2.27 12.52
C THR A 264 -2.82 -3.37 11.62
N VAL A 265 -1.73 -3.99 12.03
CA VAL A 265 -1.10 -5.10 11.30
C VAL A 265 -0.99 -6.34 12.17
N ASP A 266 -0.74 -7.48 11.54
CA ASP A 266 -0.47 -8.70 12.31
C ASP A 266 0.84 -8.59 13.12
N ASN A 267 0.95 -9.41 14.18
CA ASN A 267 2.09 -9.38 15.10
C ASN A 267 3.43 -9.76 14.44
N ALA A 268 3.41 -10.45 13.30
CA ALA A 268 4.61 -10.85 12.58
C ALA A 268 5.12 -9.76 11.62
N PHE A 269 4.27 -8.77 11.26
CA PHE A 269 4.64 -7.71 10.32
C PHE A 269 5.39 -6.57 11.02
N SER A 270 6.68 -6.75 11.23
CA SER A 270 7.50 -5.75 11.93
C SER A 270 7.68 -4.47 11.11
N VAL A 271 7.98 -3.34 11.80
CA VAL A 271 8.33 -2.07 11.16
C VAL A 271 9.55 -2.21 10.24
N ALA A 272 10.47 -3.11 10.57
CA ALA A 272 11.64 -3.41 9.73
C ALA A 272 11.22 -4.07 8.41
N ASP A 273 10.26 -5.01 8.47
CA ASP A 273 9.73 -5.68 7.27
C ASP A 273 8.96 -4.70 6.40
N MET A 274 8.08 -3.87 6.98
CA MET A 274 7.36 -2.81 6.25
C MET A 274 8.32 -1.87 5.53
N ARG A 275 9.40 -1.44 6.18
CA ARG A 275 10.44 -0.60 5.58
C ARG A 275 11.18 -1.32 4.47
N SER A 276 11.55 -2.58 4.68
CA SER A 276 12.22 -3.40 3.67
C SER A 276 11.37 -3.56 2.42
N GLN A 277 10.06 -3.83 2.59
CA GLN A 277 9.09 -3.90 1.50
C GLN A 277 8.98 -2.57 0.75
N ALA A 278 8.80 -1.47 1.46
CA ALA A 278 8.69 -0.14 0.84
C ALA A 278 9.94 0.21 0.02
N LEU A 279 11.14 -0.10 0.53
CA LEU A 279 12.40 0.11 -0.17
C LEU A 279 12.53 -0.82 -1.40
N ALA A 280 12.12 -2.06 -1.30
CA ALA A 280 12.14 -3.00 -2.42
C ALA A 280 11.20 -2.58 -3.56
N MET A 281 10.09 -1.93 -3.23
CA MET A 281 9.08 -1.46 -4.19
C MET A 281 9.33 -0.02 -4.70
N ARG A 282 10.40 0.68 -4.29
CA ARG A 282 10.65 2.09 -4.64
C ARG A 282 10.75 2.38 -6.14
N ASP A 283 11.12 1.37 -6.93
CA ASP A 283 11.32 1.51 -8.38
C ASP A 283 10.07 1.14 -9.20
N LEU A 284 8.98 0.71 -8.55
CA LEU A 284 7.71 0.41 -9.21
C LEU A 284 7.13 1.64 -9.93
N ARG A 285 6.51 1.39 -11.06
CA ARG A 285 5.81 2.37 -11.87
C ARG A 285 4.35 1.94 -12.07
N SER A 286 3.51 2.82 -12.60
CA SER A 286 2.08 2.53 -12.84
C SER A 286 1.84 1.23 -13.59
N LYS A 287 2.65 0.91 -14.59
CA LYS A 287 2.57 -0.34 -15.39
C LYS A 287 2.92 -1.61 -14.61
N ASP A 288 3.58 -1.46 -13.46
CA ASP A 288 4.05 -2.57 -12.62
C ASP A 288 3.03 -2.91 -11.52
N ILE A 289 1.97 -2.08 -11.40
CA ILE A 289 0.86 -2.28 -10.48
C ILE A 289 -0.36 -2.72 -11.28
N VAL A 290 -0.74 -3.97 -11.10
CA VAL A 290 -1.81 -4.62 -11.86
C VAL A 290 -3.01 -4.85 -10.95
N PHE A 291 -4.20 -4.45 -11.41
CA PHE A 291 -5.46 -4.65 -10.70
C PHE A 291 -6.24 -5.81 -11.32
N ILE A 292 -6.76 -6.66 -10.45
CA ILE A 292 -7.56 -7.82 -10.82
C ILE A 292 -8.78 -7.84 -9.90
N THR A 293 -9.97 -8.10 -10.46
CA THR A 293 -11.13 -8.45 -9.66
C THR A 293 -11.22 -9.97 -9.59
N ALA A 294 -11.43 -10.51 -8.40
CA ALA A 294 -11.63 -11.94 -8.20
C ALA A 294 -12.81 -12.44 -9.06
N PRO A 295 -12.66 -13.58 -9.72
CA PRO A 295 -13.60 -14.00 -10.77
C PRO A 295 -14.97 -14.39 -10.20
N ILE A 296 -16.02 -13.86 -10.83
CA ILE A 296 -17.43 -14.19 -10.58
C ILE A 296 -18.10 -14.57 -11.91
N THR A 297 -19.07 -15.47 -11.87
CA THR A 297 -19.89 -15.85 -13.02
C THR A 297 -21.10 -14.93 -13.20
N GLY A 298 -21.48 -14.18 -12.16
CA GLY A 298 -22.65 -13.31 -12.16
C GLY A 298 -23.26 -13.12 -10.77
N PHE A 299 -24.50 -12.67 -10.75
CA PHE A 299 -25.24 -12.36 -9.53
C PHE A 299 -26.32 -13.41 -9.25
N GLY A 300 -26.63 -13.60 -7.98
CA GLY A 300 -27.64 -14.51 -7.52
C GLY A 300 -28.33 -14.06 -6.24
N THR A 301 -29.16 -14.94 -5.70
CA THR A 301 -29.80 -14.74 -4.40
C THR A 301 -29.48 -15.94 -3.51
N SER A 302 -29.01 -15.67 -2.30
CA SER A 302 -28.74 -16.72 -1.31
C SER A 302 -30.02 -17.39 -0.85
N PRO A 303 -29.97 -18.58 -0.22
CA PRO A 303 -31.15 -19.23 0.37
C PRO A 303 -31.87 -18.34 1.39
N GLN A 304 -31.20 -17.34 1.96
CA GLN A 304 -31.78 -16.39 2.92
C GLN A 304 -32.32 -15.12 2.25
N GLY A 305 -32.33 -15.06 0.91
CA GLY A 305 -32.86 -13.92 0.14
C GLY A 305 -31.92 -12.75 -0.06
N ALA A 306 -30.63 -12.87 0.32
CA ALA A 306 -29.65 -11.81 0.11
C ALA A 306 -29.05 -11.86 -1.30
N SER A 307 -28.83 -10.68 -1.94
CA SER A 307 -28.08 -10.60 -3.20
C SER A 307 -26.63 -11.04 -2.97
N ILE A 308 -26.10 -11.87 -3.86
CA ILE A 308 -24.74 -12.44 -3.78
C ILE A 308 -24.05 -12.41 -5.14
N ASP A 309 -22.73 -12.43 -5.11
CA ASP A 309 -21.86 -12.63 -6.27
C ASP A 309 -21.42 -14.10 -6.30
N ILE A 310 -21.66 -14.76 -7.43
CA ILE A 310 -21.38 -16.19 -7.59
C ILE A 310 -19.95 -16.36 -8.06
N VAL A 311 -19.15 -17.09 -7.29
CA VAL A 311 -17.73 -17.36 -7.64
C VAL A 311 -17.62 -18.18 -8.92
N ASP A 312 -16.70 -17.83 -9.80
CA ASP A 312 -16.25 -18.68 -10.89
C ASP A 312 -15.16 -19.62 -10.39
N ASP A 313 -15.55 -20.83 -9.99
CA ASP A 313 -14.63 -21.80 -9.39
C ASP A 313 -13.47 -22.17 -10.32
N ALA A 314 -13.70 -22.24 -11.65
CA ALA A 314 -12.67 -22.59 -12.61
C ALA A 314 -11.63 -21.47 -12.77
N LEU A 315 -12.06 -20.23 -12.89
CA LEU A 315 -11.16 -19.08 -12.96
C LEU A 315 -10.52 -18.81 -11.59
N MET A 316 -11.22 -19.07 -10.47
CA MET A 316 -10.64 -18.97 -9.13
C MET A 316 -9.51 -19.98 -8.94
N ALA A 317 -9.67 -21.22 -9.38
CA ALA A 317 -8.60 -22.21 -9.32
C ALA A 317 -7.37 -21.80 -10.16
N ARG A 318 -7.57 -21.14 -11.30
CA ARG A 318 -6.47 -20.58 -12.11
C ARG A 318 -5.78 -19.43 -11.37
N LEU A 319 -6.54 -18.54 -10.76
CA LEU A 319 -6.00 -17.45 -9.95
C LEU A 319 -5.19 -17.99 -8.76
N SER A 320 -5.71 -19.00 -8.07
CA SER A 320 -5.03 -19.70 -6.97
C SER A 320 -3.70 -20.30 -7.42
N PHE A 321 -3.69 -21.00 -8.56
CA PHE A 321 -2.46 -21.57 -9.12
C PHE A 321 -1.42 -20.46 -9.44
N ALA A 322 -1.85 -19.37 -10.09
CA ALA A 322 -0.99 -18.26 -10.47
C ALA A 322 -0.38 -17.56 -9.25
N LEU A 323 -1.16 -17.32 -8.20
CA LEU A 323 -0.69 -16.73 -6.93
C LEU A 323 0.31 -17.65 -6.22
N ARG A 324 0.06 -18.98 -6.23
CA ARG A 324 0.92 -19.97 -5.58
C ARG A 324 2.25 -20.15 -6.29
N SER A 325 2.24 -20.11 -7.62
CA SER A 325 3.45 -20.27 -8.46
C SER A 325 4.17 -18.94 -8.78
N ASP A 326 3.63 -17.78 -8.32
CA ASP A 326 4.11 -16.44 -8.69
C ASP A 326 4.13 -16.19 -10.22
N ASP A 327 3.26 -16.89 -10.97
CA ASP A 327 3.09 -16.70 -12.41
C ASP A 327 1.70 -16.10 -12.72
N MET A 328 1.63 -14.80 -12.58
CA MET A 328 0.41 -14.03 -12.86
C MET A 328 0.25 -13.64 -14.34
N SER A 329 1.18 -14.03 -15.20
CA SER A 329 1.22 -13.60 -16.61
C SER A 329 0.05 -14.15 -17.44
N GLY A 330 -0.46 -15.35 -17.08
CA GLY A 330 -1.59 -16.02 -17.74
C GLY A 330 -2.97 -15.64 -17.19
N ILE A 331 -3.03 -14.80 -16.15
CA ILE A 331 -4.30 -14.31 -15.63
C ILE A 331 -4.80 -13.21 -16.57
N ALA A 332 -5.96 -13.43 -17.19
CA ALA A 332 -6.62 -12.40 -17.98
C ALA A 332 -6.85 -11.20 -17.05
N LEU A 333 -6.14 -10.12 -17.35
CA LEU A 333 -6.30 -8.87 -16.64
C LEU A 333 -7.75 -8.46 -16.82
N GLY A 334 -8.53 -8.51 -15.76
CA GLY A 334 -9.82 -7.86 -15.71
C GLY A 334 -9.65 -6.41 -16.13
N HIS A 335 -10.74 -5.72 -16.35
CA HIS A 335 -10.80 -4.34 -16.81
C HIS A 335 -9.60 -3.49 -16.35
N GLN A 336 -8.72 -3.11 -17.31
CA GLN A 336 -7.57 -2.25 -16.99
C GLN A 336 -8.06 -0.82 -16.80
N ILE A 337 -7.92 -0.30 -15.59
CA ILE A 337 -8.18 1.10 -15.28
C ILE A 337 -7.05 1.94 -15.91
N PRO A 338 -7.38 2.95 -16.73
CA PRO A 338 -6.41 3.81 -17.43
C PRO A 338 -5.42 4.51 -16.50
#